data_769359d92bcdc55e2f1f3d4d1c5f74a1
#
_entry.id   769359d92bcdc55e2f1f3d4d1c5f74a1
#
_cell.length_a   1.000
_cell.length_b   1.000
_cell.length_c   1.000
_cell.angle_alpha   90.00
_cell.angle_beta   90.00
_cell.angle_gamma   90.00
#
_symmetry.space_group_name_H-M   'P 1'
#
loop_
_entity.id
_entity.type
_entity.pdbx_description
1 polymer ?
#
loop_
_entity_poly.entity_id
_entity_poly.type
_entity_poly.pdbx_seq_one_letter_code
_entity_poly.pdbx_strand_id
1 'polypeptide(L)'
;EKLGLQEDEAIESKMVTKAIENAQKKVEGNNFDIRKNLLGYDDVMNLQREVIYKQRAEVLDGKNLKEQIEGMIEEVITSSVNSHLVGEHIDIEEDIKELLKYLEDICFPHGTFTVDELADLSNEEIISILVEKARSIYSEREEEFGQEQMREIERVILLRVVDQKWMAHIDNMDHLKQGMGLRAYKQQDPIQAYQMEGSAMFDEMIQGIKMETVKLLY
;
A
#
# COMPACT_ATOMS: atom_id res chain seq x y z
N GLU A 1 31.69 13.79 50.09
CA GLU A 1 32.66 14.47 51.03
C GLU A 1 32.82 15.98 50.76
N LYS A 2 32.50 16.54 49.61
CA LYS A 2 32.61 17.99 49.34
C LYS A 2 31.47 18.86 49.91
N LEU A 3 30.43 18.25 50.41
CA LEU A 3 29.22 18.99 50.96
C LEU A 3 29.02 18.76 52.47
N GLY A 4 29.92 18.02 53.18
CA GLY A 4 29.87 17.83 54.63
C GLY A 4 28.63 17.05 55.13
N LEU A 5 27.94 16.29 54.26
CA LEU A 5 26.79 15.47 54.59
C LEU A 5 27.22 14.04 54.90
N GLN A 6 26.62 13.41 55.92
CA GLN A 6 26.81 11.99 56.20
C GLN A 6 26.00 11.15 55.20
N GLU A 7 26.46 9.92 54.92
CA GLU A 7 25.86 9.05 53.86
C GLU A 7 24.37 8.74 54.03
N ASP A 8 23.82 8.87 55.22
CA ASP A 8 22.42 8.60 55.56
C ASP A 8 21.60 9.86 55.95
N GLU A 9 22.14 11.07 55.75
CA GLU A 9 21.45 12.28 56.12
C GLU A 9 20.50 12.77 55.02
N ALA A 10 19.19 12.84 55.32
CA ALA A 10 18.21 13.31 54.34
C ALA A 10 18.44 14.80 54.05
N ILE A 11 18.67 15.13 52.79
CA ILE A 11 18.87 16.51 52.34
C ILE A 11 17.53 17.25 52.34
N GLU A 12 17.15 17.82 53.44
CA GLU A 12 15.95 18.68 53.62
C GLU A 12 16.19 20.10 53.12
N SER A 13 16.47 20.26 51.85
CA SER A 13 16.53 21.61 51.25
C SER A 13 15.38 21.81 50.27
N LYS A 14 14.54 22.85 50.52
CA LYS A 14 13.46 23.25 49.64
C LYS A 14 13.92 23.47 48.19
N MET A 15 15.18 23.88 48.01
CA MET A 15 15.77 24.09 46.68
C MET A 15 16.06 22.76 45.96
N VAL A 16 16.55 21.77 46.68
CA VAL A 16 16.83 20.41 46.16
C VAL A 16 15.50 19.71 45.87
N THR A 17 14.53 19.75 46.76
CA THR A 17 13.20 19.18 46.52
C THR A 17 12.55 19.78 45.27
N LYS A 18 12.60 21.10 45.11
CA LYS A 18 12.07 21.77 43.90
C LYS A 18 12.82 21.42 42.64
N ALA A 19 14.12 21.23 42.72
CA ALA A 19 14.94 20.78 41.56
C ALA A 19 14.58 19.34 41.14
N ILE A 20 14.37 18.45 42.12
CA ILE A 20 13.94 17.06 41.87
C ILE A 20 12.54 17.03 41.25
N GLU A 21 11.58 17.80 41.81
CA GLU A 21 10.21 17.92 41.25
C GLU A 21 10.22 18.43 39.80
N ASN A 22 11.04 19.44 39.50
CA ASN A 22 11.17 19.96 38.14
C ASN A 22 11.82 18.91 37.18
N ALA A 23 12.82 18.18 37.65
CA ALA A 23 13.41 17.11 36.89
C ALA A 23 12.42 15.98 36.62
N GLN A 24 11.65 15.56 37.61
CA GLN A 24 10.57 14.57 37.47
C GLN A 24 9.51 15.03 36.47
N LYS A 25 8.99 16.24 36.58
CA LYS A 25 8.03 16.81 35.63
C LYS A 25 8.56 16.83 34.19
N LYS A 26 9.85 17.13 34.02
CA LYS A 26 10.48 17.14 32.72
C LYS A 26 10.59 15.72 32.13
N VAL A 27 10.94 14.73 32.94
CA VAL A 27 11.00 13.32 32.54
C VAL A 27 9.60 12.80 32.21
N GLU A 28 8.59 13.09 33.04
CA GLU A 28 7.22 12.72 32.80
C GLU A 28 6.66 13.35 31.52
N GLY A 29 6.96 14.63 31.26
CA GLY A 29 6.59 15.32 30.02
C GLY A 29 7.20 14.64 28.79
N ASN A 30 8.49 14.37 28.82
CA ASN A 30 9.15 13.65 27.73
C ASN A 30 8.57 12.24 27.49
N ASN A 31 8.30 11.50 28.56
CA ASN A 31 7.68 10.18 28.47
C ASN A 31 6.24 10.24 27.94
N PHE A 32 5.52 11.30 28.27
CA PHE A 32 4.18 11.54 27.72
C PHE A 32 4.23 11.80 26.21
N ASP A 33 5.13 12.67 25.77
CA ASP A 33 5.30 12.99 24.34
C ASP A 33 5.73 11.77 23.54
N ILE A 34 6.65 10.96 24.06
CA ILE A 34 7.07 9.68 23.42
C ILE A 34 5.87 8.75 23.27
N ARG A 35 5.07 8.56 24.33
CA ARG A 35 3.88 7.69 24.27
C ARG A 35 2.82 8.21 23.30
N LYS A 36 2.59 9.52 23.28
CA LYS A 36 1.65 10.16 22.34
C LYS A 36 2.07 9.92 20.89
N ASN A 37 3.35 10.06 20.59
CA ASN A 37 3.88 9.81 19.25
C ASN A 37 3.75 8.33 18.86
N LEU A 38 4.05 7.41 19.80
CA LEU A 38 3.88 5.96 19.55
C LEU A 38 2.43 5.61 19.20
N LEU A 39 1.46 6.14 19.95
CA LEU A 39 0.04 5.95 19.65
C LEU A 39 -0.33 6.48 18.27
N GLY A 40 0.19 7.65 17.86
CA GLY A 40 -0.08 8.22 16.55
C GLY A 40 0.43 7.35 15.39
N TYR A 41 1.58 6.68 15.55
CA TYR A 41 2.08 5.71 14.57
C TYR A 41 1.25 4.42 14.55
N ASP A 42 0.88 3.92 15.72
CA ASP A 42 0.10 2.68 15.85
C ASP A 42 -1.32 2.84 15.30
N ASP A 43 -1.94 4.03 15.44
CA ASP A 43 -3.26 4.33 14.87
C ASP A 43 -3.27 4.22 13.35
N VAL A 44 -2.22 4.70 12.65
CA VAL A 44 -2.11 4.58 11.19
C VAL A 44 -2.08 3.10 10.78
N MET A 45 -1.23 2.30 11.43
CA MET A 45 -1.12 0.88 11.13
C MET A 45 -2.39 0.10 11.45
N ASN A 46 -3.12 0.49 12.50
CA ASN A 46 -4.37 -0.16 12.87
C ASN A 46 -5.46 0.09 11.82
N LEU A 47 -5.60 1.32 11.32
CA LEU A 47 -6.55 1.63 10.25
C LEU A 47 -6.26 0.82 8.97
N GLN A 48 -5.00 0.74 8.55
CA GLN A 48 -4.60 -0.05 7.39
C GLN A 48 -4.86 -1.56 7.59
N ARG A 49 -4.58 -2.06 8.80
CA ARG A 49 -4.85 -3.45 9.18
C ARG A 49 -6.34 -3.79 9.12
N GLU A 50 -7.21 -2.91 9.59
CA GLU A 50 -8.66 -3.11 9.52
C GLU A 50 -9.14 -3.25 8.08
N VAL A 51 -8.64 -2.42 7.15
CA VAL A 51 -8.96 -2.51 5.73
C VAL A 51 -8.54 -3.87 5.15
N ILE A 52 -7.30 -4.27 5.38
CA ILE A 52 -6.76 -5.54 4.84
C ILE A 52 -7.50 -6.75 5.44
N TYR A 53 -7.77 -6.75 6.74
CA TYR A 53 -8.46 -7.86 7.38
C TYR A 53 -9.92 -7.98 6.94
N LYS A 54 -10.59 -6.84 6.69
CA LYS A 54 -11.92 -6.83 6.10
C LYS A 54 -11.93 -7.42 4.70
N GLN A 55 -11.04 -6.96 3.82
CA GLN A 55 -10.90 -7.49 2.46
C GLN A 55 -10.59 -9.00 2.49
N ARG A 56 -9.68 -9.43 3.35
CA ARG A 56 -9.35 -10.84 3.53
C ARG A 56 -10.56 -11.68 3.97
N ALA A 57 -11.37 -11.17 4.88
CA ALA A 57 -12.58 -11.84 5.32
C ALA A 57 -13.61 -11.99 4.19
N GLU A 58 -13.77 -10.95 3.35
CA GLU A 58 -14.64 -10.99 2.18
C GLU A 58 -14.20 -12.04 1.16
N VAL A 59 -12.89 -12.18 0.94
CA VAL A 59 -12.31 -13.22 0.06
C VAL A 59 -12.53 -14.62 0.64
N LEU A 60 -12.40 -14.80 1.95
CA LEU A 60 -12.66 -16.08 2.62
C LEU A 60 -14.13 -16.48 2.56
N ASP A 61 -15.03 -15.53 2.68
CA ASP A 61 -16.47 -15.76 2.52
C ASP A 61 -16.86 -16.15 1.08
N GLY A 62 -16.00 -15.88 0.10
CA GLY A 62 -16.17 -16.23 -1.32
C GLY A 62 -17.32 -15.52 -2.02
N LYS A 63 -17.92 -14.50 -1.39
CA LYS A 63 -18.98 -13.70 -2.00
C LYS A 63 -18.41 -12.72 -3.01
N ASN A 64 -19.00 -12.69 -4.21
CA ASN A 64 -18.67 -11.74 -5.29
C ASN A 64 -17.18 -11.74 -5.70
N LEU A 65 -16.47 -12.87 -5.56
CA LEU A 65 -15.04 -12.94 -5.89
C LEU A 65 -14.80 -12.67 -7.38
N LYS A 66 -15.64 -13.20 -8.26
CA LYS A 66 -15.59 -12.92 -9.70
C LYS A 66 -15.69 -11.42 -10.00
N GLU A 67 -16.67 -10.75 -9.42
CA GLU A 67 -16.87 -9.31 -9.61
C GLU A 67 -15.65 -8.50 -9.11
N GLN A 68 -15.05 -8.93 -7.99
CA GLN A 68 -13.82 -8.31 -7.48
C GLN A 68 -12.65 -8.48 -8.45
N ILE A 69 -12.45 -9.67 -9.00
CA ILE A 69 -11.38 -9.93 -9.98
C ILE A 69 -11.62 -9.14 -11.27
N GLU A 70 -12.84 -9.12 -11.80
CA GLU A 70 -13.19 -8.32 -12.98
C GLU A 70 -12.95 -6.81 -12.74
N GLY A 71 -13.25 -6.31 -11.54
CA GLY A 71 -12.93 -4.94 -11.15
C GLY A 71 -11.41 -4.69 -11.07
N MET A 72 -10.63 -5.64 -10.56
CA MET A 72 -9.16 -5.52 -10.54
C MET A 72 -8.57 -5.49 -11.95
N ILE A 73 -9.09 -6.31 -12.88
CA ILE A 73 -8.68 -6.32 -14.29
C ILE A 73 -8.91 -4.94 -14.92
N GLU A 74 -10.11 -4.38 -14.74
CA GLU A 74 -10.48 -3.07 -15.27
C GLU A 74 -9.59 -1.95 -14.69
N GLU A 75 -9.37 -1.94 -13.37
CA GLU A 75 -8.52 -0.95 -12.74
C GLU A 75 -7.04 -1.05 -13.16
N VAL A 76 -6.50 -2.26 -13.30
CA VAL A 76 -5.12 -2.48 -13.76
C VAL A 76 -4.94 -1.97 -15.18
N ILE A 77 -5.86 -2.29 -16.10
CA ILE A 77 -5.81 -1.82 -17.48
C ILE A 77 -5.97 -0.31 -17.54
N THR A 78 -6.97 0.24 -16.86
CA THR A 78 -7.22 1.69 -16.83
C THR A 78 -6.01 2.47 -16.29
N SER A 79 -5.43 1.99 -15.20
CA SER A 79 -4.23 2.61 -14.62
C SER A 79 -3.04 2.51 -15.57
N SER A 80 -2.86 1.39 -16.26
CA SER A 80 -1.78 1.19 -17.23
C SER A 80 -1.91 2.13 -18.43
N VAL A 81 -3.09 2.24 -19.01
CA VAL A 81 -3.36 3.18 -20.11
C VAL A 81 -3.09 4.62 -19.66
N ASN A 82 -3.66 5.03 -18.53
CA ASN A 82 -3.49 6.39 -18.02
C ASN A 82 -2.05 6.72 -17.61
N SER A 83 -1.20 5.74 -17.31
CA SER A 83 0.21 5.98 -16.97
C SER A 83 1.13 6.02 -18.18
N HIS A 84 0.81 5.31 -19.26
CA HIS A 84 1.61 5.29 -20.47
C HIS A 84 1.17 6.35 -21.49
N LEU A 85 -0.13 6.62 -21.57
CA LEU A 85 -0.69 7.58 -22.53
C LEU A 85 -1.04 8.90 -21.83
N VAL A 86 -0.02 9.64 -21.32
CA VAL A 86 -0.19 10.90 -20.58
C VAL A 86 0.18 12.11 -21.44
N GLY A 87 -0.78 13.04 -21.64
CA GLY A 87 -0.50 14.37 -22.23
C GLY A 87 -0.56 14.42 -23.74
N GLU A 88 0.01 15.50 -24.32
CA GLU A 88 0.19 15.63 -25.78
C GLU A 88 1.38 14.76 -26.18
N HIS A 89 1.09 13.62 -26.80
CA HIS A 89 2.09 12.63 -27.19
C HIS A 89 2.98 13.16 -28.32
N ILE A 90 4.30 13.08 -28.13
CA ILE A 90 5.29 13.38 -29.17
C ILE A 90 5.40 12.20 -30.13
N ASP A 91 5.21 10.97 -29.61
CA ASP A 91 5.25 9.74 -30.37
C ASP A 91 4.25 8.70 -29.79
N ILE A 92 2.98 8.84 -30.19
CA ILE A 92 1.88 7.99 -29.69
C ILE A 92 2.08 6.50 -30.04
N GLU A 93 2.73 6.20 -31.15
CA GLU A 93 2.95 4.81 -31.57
C GLU A 93 3.95 4.09 -30.66
N GLU A 94 5.01 4.78 -30.20
CA GLU A 94 5.97 4.21 -29.27
C GLU A 94 5.36 4.04 -27.87
N ASP A 95 4.56 5.01 -27.40
CA ASP A 95 3.84 4.93 -26.11
C ASP A 95 2.86 3.74 -26.10
N ILE A 96 2.10 3.54 -27.17
CA ILE A 96 1.20 2.38 -27.34
C ILE A 96 1.98 1.08 -27.35
N LYS A 97 3.10 1.04 -28.05
CA LYS A 97 3.96 -0.15 -28.12
C LYS A 97 4.52 -0.53 -26.73
N GLU A 98 4.95 0.46 -25.94
CA GLU A 98 5.38 0.23 -24.55
C GLU A 98 4.23 -0.25 -23.67
N LEU A 99 3.03 0.34 -23.80
CA LEU A 99 1.82 -0.09 -23.12
C LEU A 99 1.48 -1.55 -23.46
N LEU A 100 1.45 -1.90 -24.74
CA LEU A 100 1.12 -3.26 -25.17
C LEU A 100 2.13 -4.27 -24.65
N LYS A 101 3.42 -3.97 -24.72
CA LYS A 101 4.47 -4.82 -24.16
C LYS A 101 4.30 -5.00 -22.65
N TYR A 102 3.95 -3.94 -21.92
CA TYR A 102 3.69 -4.01 -20.49
C TYR A 102 2.47 -4.88 -20.16
N LEU A 103 1.38 -4.75 -20.93
CA LEU A 103 0.16 -5.53 -20.71
C LEU A 103 0.31 -7.00 -21.17
N GLU A 104 1.17 -7.30 -22.14
CA GLU A 104 1.53 -8.67 -22.51
C GLU A 104 2.25 -9.41 -21.36
N ASP A 105 3.03 -8.68 -20.54
CA ASP A 105 3.64 -9.25 -19.35
C ASP A 105 2.66 -9.50 -18.21
N ILE A 106 1.43 -8.93 -18.29
CA ILE A 106 0.43 -9.00 -17.21
C ILE A 106 -0.75 -9.89 -17.57
N CYS A 107 -1.44 -9.62 -18.69
CA CYS A 107 -2.74 -10.23 -18.96
C CYS A 107 -3.02 -10.59 -20.43
N PHE A 108 -2.15 -10.28 -21.35
CA PHE A 108 -2.37 -10.63 -22.75
C PHE A 108 -1.30 -11.58 -23.31
N PRO A 109 -1.69 -12.57 -24.11
CA PRO A 109 -0.74 -13.30 -24.96
C PRO A 109 -0.02 -12.36 -25.93
N HIS A 110 1.24 -12.67 -26.26
CA HIS A 110 2.00 -11.88 -27.22
C HIS A 110 1.28 -11.74 -28.56
N GLY A 111 1.23 -10.50 -29.08
CA GLY A 111 0.62 -10.19 -30.36
C GLY A 111 -0.92 -10.20 -30.33
N THR A 112 -1.53 -10.06 -29.17
CA THR A 112 -3.01 -9.93 -29.06
C THR A 112 -3.52 -8.67 -29.74
N PHE A 113 -2.75 -7.58 -29.69
CA PHE A 113 -3.05 -6.30 -30.33
C PHE A 113 -1.85 -5.79 -31.11
N THR A 114 -2.14 -4.97 -32.13
CA THR A 114 -1.14 -4.23 -32.88
C THR A 114 -1.24 -2.74 -32.59
N VAL A 115 -0.15 -1.99 -32.80
CA VAL A 115 -0.15 -0.53 -32.60
C VAL A 115 -1.17 0.15 -33.50
N ASP A 116 -1.26 -0.28 -34.77
CA ASP A 116 -2.18 0.29 -35.78
C ASP A 116 -3.66 0.18 -35.38
N GLU A 117 -4.02 -0.82 -34.58
CA GLU A 117 -5.40 -1.01 -34.08
C GLU A 117 -5.80 0.02 -33.03
N LEU A 118 -4.84 0.62 -32.33
CA LEU A 118 -5.09 1.51 -31.20
C LEU A 118 -4.66 2.97 -31.46
N ALA A 119 -3.83 3.24 -32.46
CA ALA A 119 -3.20 4.54 -32.66
C ALA A 119 -4.18 5.71 -32.91
N ASP A 120 -5.32 5.43 -33.53
CA ASP A 120 -6.34 6.43 -33.86
C ASP A 120 -7.47 6.55 -32.81
N LEU A 121 -7.38 5.82 -31.71
CA LEU A 121 -8.42 5.74 -30.69
C LEU A 121 -8.13 6.68 -29.50
N SER A 122 -9.18 7.12 -28.84
CA SER A 122 -9.09 7.81 -27.55
C SER A 122 -8.71 6.86 -26.43
N ASN A 123 -8.16 7.39 -25.32
CA ASN A 123 -7.80 6.57 -24.15
C ASN A 123 -8.99 5.76 -23.63
N GLU A 124 -10.22 6.32 -23.65
CA GLU A 124 -11.43 5.65 -23.22
C GLU A 124 -11.79 4.47 -24.13
N GLU A 125 -11.61 4.63 -25.45
CA GLU A 125 -11.85 3.56 -26.42
C GLU A 125 -10.80 2.45 -26.28
N ILE A 126 -9.52 2.81 -26.11
CA ILE A 126 -8.42 1.87 -25.83
C ILE A 126 -8.74 1.06 -24.58
N ILE A 127 -9.09 1.73 -23.46
CA ILE A 127 -9.46 1.04 -22.21
C ILE A 127 -10.59 0.06 -22.44
N SER A 128 -11.66 0.49 -23.14
CA SER A 128 -12.83 -0.35 -23.39
C SER A 128 -12.48 -1.63 -24.16
N ILE A 129 -11.68 -1.50 -25.21
CA ILE A 129 -11.26 -2.64 -26.06
C ILE A 129 -10.36 -3.60 -25.28
N LEU A 130 -9.39 -3.06 -24.52
CA LEU A 130 -8.46 -3.86 -23.73
C LEU A 130 -9.19 -4.62 -22.61
N VAL A 131 -10.12 -3.95 -21.90
CA VAL A 131 -10.92 -4.56 -20.83
C VAL A 131 -11.83 -5.66 -21.37
N GLU A 132 -12.50 -5.41 -22.51
CA GLU A 132 -13.36 -6.42 -23.15
C GLU A 132 -12.55 -7.68 -23.54
N LYS A 133 -11.38 -7.50 -24.13
CA LYS A 133 -10.49 -8.62 -24.51
C LYS A 133 -9.99 -9.36 -23.28
N ALA A 134 -9.59 -8.64 -22.23
CA ALA A 134 -9.16 -9.26 -20.99
C ALA A 134 -10.27 -10.11 -20.36
N ARG A 135 -11.49 -9.57 -20.28
CA ARG A 135 -12.67 -10.32 -19.79
C ARG A 135 -12.98 -11.55 -20.64
N SER A 136 -12.79 -11.48 -21.96
CA SER A 136 -12.94 -12.65 -22.84
C SER A 136 -11.98 -13.76 -22.48
N ILE A 137 -10.68 -13.43 -22.35
CA ILE A 137 -9.63 -14.39 -21.99
C ILE A 137 -9.90 -14.99 -20.60
N TYR A 138 -10.32 -14.16 -19.65
CA TYR A 138 -10.69 -14.63 -18.31
C TYR A 138 -11.88 -15.60 -18.34
N SER A 139 -12.90 -15.30 -19.16
CA SER A 139 -14.06 -16.18 -19.31
C SER A 139 -13.71 -17.50 -19.99
N GLU A 140 -12.83 -17.49 -20.98
CA GLU A 140 -12.31 -18.71 -21.63
C GLU A 140 -11.59 -19.62 -20.62
N ARG A 141 -10.81 -19.03 -19.69
CA ARG A 141 -10.18 -19.79 -18.59
C ARG A 141 -11.20 -20.33 -17.59
N GLU A 142 -12.22 -19.54 -17.26
CA GLU A 142 -13.30 -20.02 -16.39
C GLU A 142 -14.06 -21.20 -17.00
N GLU A 143 -14.27 -21.21 -18.32
CA GLU A 143 -14.86 -22.34 -19.04
C GLU A 143 -13.95 -23.59 -19.03
N GLU A 144 -12.63 -23.39 -19.19
CA GLU A 144 -11.65 -24.47 -19.19
C GLU A 144 -11.53 -25.16 -17.84
N PHE A 145 -11.42 -24.41 -16.75
CA PHE A 145 -11.28 -24.95 -15.39
C PHE A 145 -12.60 -25.32 -14.73
N GLY A 146 -13.71 -24.70 -15.16
CA GLY A 146 -15.01 -24.75 -14.51
C GLY A 146 -15.13 -23.73 -13.39
N GLN A 147 -16.36 -23.23 -13.19
CA GLN A 147 -16.64 -22.10 -12.28
C GLN A 147 -16.18 -22.34 -10.83
N GLU A 148 -16.45 -23.51 -10.28
CA GLU A 148 -16.12 -23.82 -8.88
C GLU A 148 -14.60 -23.83 -8.67
N GLN A 149 -13.87 -24.48 -9.58
CA GLN A 149 -12.42 -24.59 -9.50
C GLN A 149 -11.75 -23.22 -9.75
N MET A 150 -12.29 -22.41 -10.65
CA MET A 150 -11.81 -21.04 -10.89
C MET A 150 -11.97 -20.18 -9.63
N ARG A 151 -13.10 -20.23 -8.93
CA ARG A 151 -13.29 -19.50 -7.64
C ARG A 151 -12.27 -19.93 -6.58
N GLU A 152 -11.90 -21.21 -6.55
CA GLU A 152 -10.87 -21.69 -5.61
C GLU A 152 -9.49 -21.16 -5.97
N ILE A 153 -9.12 -21.17 -7.26
CA ILE A 153 -7.85 -20.63 -7.77
C ILE A 153 -7.74 -19.14 -7.42
N GLU A 154 -8.77 -18.36 -7.72
CA GLU A 154 -8.82 -16.93 -7.41
C GLU A 154 -8.64 -16.65 -5.92
N ARG A 155 -9.35 -17.40 -5.07
CA ARG A 155 -9.25 -17.27 -3.61
C ARG A 155 -7.84 -17.53 -3.12
N VAL A 156 -7.24 -18.63 -3.56
CA VAL A 156 -5.88 -19.02 -3.14
C VAL A 156 -4.86 -17.99 -3.60
N ILE A 157 -4.93 -17.55 -4.86
CA ILE A 157 -4.02 -16.54 -5.42
C ILE A 157 -4.17 -15.23 -4.66
N LEU A 158 -5.39 -14.71 -4.53
CA LEU A 158 -5.63 -13.42 -3.90
C LEU A 158 -5.19 -13.40 -2.43
N LEU A 159 -5.52 -14.44 -1.66
CA LEU A 159 -5.07 -14.55 -0.26
C LEU A 159 -3.54 -14.59 -0.16
N ARG A 160 -2.88 -15.35 -1.03
CA ARG A 160 -1.41 -15.43 -1.05
C ARG A 160 -0.77 -14.09 -1.37
N VAL A 161 -1.28 -13.39 -2.39
CA VAL A 161 -0.75 -12.08 -2.80
C VAL A 161 -0.99 -11.04 -1.70
N VAL A 162 -2.19 -10.99 -1.13
CA VAL A 162 -2.51 -10.08 -0.01
C VAL A 162 -1.57 -10.33 1.17
N ASP A 163 -1.36 -11.58 1.58
CA ASP A 163 -0.48 -11.91 2.70
C ASP A 163 0.96 -11.47 2.42
N GLN A 164 1.48 -11.77 1.24
CA GLN A 164 2.84 -11.41 0.86
C GLN A 164 3.05 -9.88 0.81
N LYS A 165 2.15 -9.14 0.16
CA LYS A 165 2.24 -7.68 0.04
C LYS A 165 2.05 -6.99 1.39
N TRP A 166 1.12 -7.49 2.21
CA TRP A 166 0.88 -6.96 3.56
C TRP A 166 2.09 -7.14 4.48
N MET A 167 2.73 -8.30 4.48
CA MET A 167 3.95 -8.52 5.27
C MET A 167 5.07 -7.57 4.85
N ALA A 168 5.31 -7.43 3.54
CA ALA A 168 6.30 -6.49 3.03
C ALA A 168 5.96 -5.03 3.39
N HIS A 169 4.66 -4.68 3.38
CA HIS A 169 4.21 -3.34 3.77
C HIS A 169 4.46 -3.05 5.25
N ILE A 170 4.20 -4.01 6.15
CA ILE A 170 4.51 -3.86 7.58
C ILE A 170 6.00 -3.54 7.78
N ASP A 171 6.89 -4.29 7.12
CA ASP A 171 8.34 -4.07 7.20
C ASP A 171 8.73 -2.68 6.67
N ASN A 172 8.14 -2.26 5.55
CA ASN A 172 8.39 -0.93 4.98
C ASN A 172 7.90 0.20 5.90
N MET A 173 6.73 0.03 6.54
CA MET A 173 6.19 1.00 7.50
C MET A 173 7.05 1.09 8.77
N ASP A 174 7.64 -0.02 9.22
CA ASP A 174 8.58 0.00 10.34
C ASP A 174 9.88 0.75 9.97
N HIS A 175 10.41 0.54 8.78
CA HIS A 175 11.53 1.32 8.26
C HIS A 175 11.20 2.81 8.13
N LEU A 176 10.00 3.15 7.64
CA LEU A 176 9.54 4.53 7.57
C LEU A 176 9.50 5.17 8.97
N LYS A 177 8.93 4.47 9.97
CA LYS A 177 8.87 4.90 11.37
C LYS A 177 10.25 5.21 11.95
N GLN A 178 11.24 4.34 11.70
CA GLN A 178 12.63 4.54 12.14
C GLN A 178 13.24 5.80 11.51
N GLY A 179 12.91 6.09 10.24
CA GLY A 179 13.38 7.30 9.52
C GLY A 179 12.77 8.61 10.02
N MET A 180 11.58 8.57 10.64
CA MET A 180 10.87 9.79 11.08
C MET A 180 11.64 10.58 12.15
N GLY A 181 12.38 9.90 13.02
CA GLY A 181 13.20 10.54 14.06
C GLY A 181 14.25 11.52 13.52
N LEU A 182 14.76 11.29 12.31
CA LEU A 182 15.74 12.16 11.65
C LEU A 182 15.06 13.39 11.00
N ARG A 183 13.78 13.29 10.64
CA ARG A 183 13.02 14.38 10.00
C ARG A 183 12.49 15.42 10.98
N ALA A 184 12.41 15.10 12.26
CA ALA A 184 12.05 16.04 13.34
C ALA A 184 12.96 17.29 13.34
N TYR A 185 14.18 17.20 12.82
CA TYR A 185 15.09 18.35 12.65
C TYR A 185 14.60 19.38 11.59
N LYS A 186 13.65 19.02 10.70
CA LYS A 186 13.12 19.89 9.62
C LYS A 186 11.84 20.65 9.99
N GLN A 187 11.45 20.73 11.26
CA GLN A 187 10.23 21.39 11.75
C GLN A 187 8.92 20.84 11.18
N GLN A 188 8.90 19.64 10.63
CA GLN A 188 7.68 18.93 10.23
C GLN A 188 7.20 18.06 11.39
N ASP A 189 5.88 17.98 11.58
CA ASP A 189 5.28 17.03 12.52
C ASP A 189 5.57 15.59 12.03
N PRO A 190 6.33 14.79 12.79
CA PRO A 190 6.70 13.44 12.36
C PRO A 190 5.51 12.52 12.15
N ILE A 191 4.42 12.72 12.90
CA ILE A 191 3.19 11.91 12.79
C ILE A 191 2.48 12.23 11.49
N GLN A 192 2.33 13.51 11.13
CA GLN A 192 1.71 13.92 9.88
C GLN A 192 2.53 13.42 8.67
N ALA A 193 3.84 13.54 8.72
CA ALA A 193 4.71 13.00 7.66
C ALA A 193 4.55 11.48 7.51
N TYR A 194 4.52 10.75 8.62
CA TYR A 194 4.30 9.30 8.62
C TYR A 194 2.91 8.92 8.07
N GLN A 195 1.86 9.66 8.42
CA GLN A 195 0.52 9.45 7.89
C GLN A 195 0.46 9.63 6.38
N MET A 196 1.04 10.72 5.86
CA MET A 196 1.03 11.03 4.42
C MET A 196 1.82 9.98 3.63
N GLU A 197 3.05 9.69 4.03
CA GLU A 197 3.90 8.72 3.34
C GLU A 197 3.37 7.30 3.50
N GLY A 198 2.89 6.94 4.69
CA GLY A 198 2.29 5.64 4.94
C GLY A 198 0.99 5.41 4.16
N SER A 199 0.19 6.46 3.92
CA SER A 199 -0.98 6.37 3.04
C SER A 199 -0.57 6.11 1.59
N ALA A 200 0.41 6.85 1.07
CA ALA A 200 0.90 6.66 -0.29
C ALA A 200 1.48 5.24 -0.50
N MET A 201 2.27 4.74 0.47
CA MET A 201 2.81 3.38 0.44
C MET A 201 1.71 2.31 0.54
N PHE A 202 0.63 2.58 1.28
CA PHE A 202 -0.51 1.68 1.37
C PHE A 202 -1.28 1.62 0.04
N ASP A 203 -1.52 2.76 -0.60
CA ASP A 203 -2.16 2.82 -1.91
C ASP A 203 -1.33 2.10 -2.97
N GLU A 204 -0.01 2.26 -2.96
CA GLU A 204 0.91 1.53 -3.84
C GLU A 204 0.85 0.00 -3.59
N MET A 205 0.79 -0.42 -2.34
CA MET A 205 0.61 -1.83 -1.98
C MET A 205 -0.71 -2.38 -2.51
N ILE A 206 -1.82 -1.64 -2.38
CA ILE A 206 -3.14 -2.07 -2.90
C ILE A 206 -3.09 -2.21 -4.43
N GLN A 207 -2.49 -1.27 -5.14
CA GLN A 207 -2.29 -1.40 -6.60
C GLN A 207 -1.40 -2.60 -6.94
N GLY A 208 -0.35 -2.83 -6.16
CA GLY A 208 0.52 -4.00 -6.31
C GLY A 208 -0.20 -5.32 -6.07
N ILE A 209 -1.19 -5.39 -5.16
CA ILE A 209 -2.05 -6.56 -4.95
C ILE A 209 -2.89 -6.83 -6.20
N LYS A 210 -3.55 -5.81 -6.75
CA LYS A 210 -4.40 -5.95 -7.94
C LYS A 210 -3.59 -6.44 -9.14
N MET A 211 -2.48 -5.79 -9.42
CA MET A 211 -1.60 -6.13 -10.55
C MET A 211 -1.05 -7.56 -10.45
N GLU A 212 -0.51 -7.93 -9.28
CA GLU A 212 0.06 -9.26 -9.07
C GLU A 212 -1.01 -10.35 -9.13
N THR A 213 -2.22 -10.07 -8.62
CA THR A 213 -3.35 -11.00 -8.68
C THR A 213 -3.78 -11.23 -10.12
N VAL A 214 -3.96 -10.15 -10.90
CA VAL A 214 -4.30 -10.26 -12.34
C VAL A 214 -3.21 -11.05 -13.06
N LYS A 215 -1.94 -10.69 -12.88
CA LYS A 215 -0.81 -11.38 -13.52
C LYS A 215 -0.74 -12.88 -13.24
N LEU A 216 -1.14 -13.32 -12.05
CA LEU A 216 -1.12 -14.75 -11.69
C LEU A 216 -2.35 -15.51 -12.16
N LEU A 217 -3.43 -14.80 -12.51
CA LEU A 217 -4.65 -15.39 -13.04
C LEU A 217 -4.60 -15.58 -14.57
N TYR A 218 -3.76 -14.80 -15.27
CA TYR A 218 -3.53 -14.87 -16.71
C TYR A 218 -2.29 -15.68 -17.08
#